data_cfee88586b4918432439f825ca1544f9
#
_entry.id   cfee88586b4918432439f825ca1544f9
#
_cell.length_a   1.000
_cell.length_b   1.000
_cell.length_c   1.000
_cell.angle_alpha   90.00
_cell.angle_beta   90.00
_cell.angle_gamma   90.00
#
_symmetry.space_group_name_H-M   'P 1'
#
loop_
_entity.id
_entity.type
_entity.pdbx_description
1 polymer ?
#
loop_
_entity_poly.entity_id
_entity_poly.type
_entity_poly.pdbx_seq_one_letter_code
_entity_poly.pdbx_strand_id
1 'polypeptide(L)'
;MLKRLIATLLIATPLFTTMAQADAKFESFIQSLWPRVKAAGISRSLFDAAFAGVTDPDPAVLKLAATQPEFTSTTSAYLAKAVTPIRIDTGQQMKGSEAALLAAIEKKYGVDRHILLGIWGMESNFGKDKGSMGVMRSLATLIYAGRKKQYAREQLIAAFKILKSGNRRPTDFTGSWAAAMGHTQFIPTSYLSYAVDWTGDGKRDIWGSKDDALASTANYLDKAGWKSDRPWGWEVSLPAKFNKALIGRSKWRPVSEWVKLGITPAVGGKFSAPQADAFVMIPQGIDGPAFLVTRNFLALMAYNFSHSYALAVGHLADRIRGGGPIVGTWPDLNFDLSFAQRVDLQRRLSRLGFETGGADGRFGARTYEAIIAYQKSVGLPLDGKPSAKLLERLQSAG
;
A
#
# COMPACT_ATOMS: atom_id res chain seq x y z
N MET A 1 9.65 -15.49 80.53
CA MET A 1 8.97 -15.79 79.27
C MET A 1 9.47 -14.79 78.20
N LEU A 2 10.37 -15.21 77.38
CA LEU A 2 11.10 -14.37 76.44
C LEU A 2 10.42 -14.43 75.01
N LYS A 3 9.82 -13.33 74.54
CA LYS A 3 9.23 -13.23 73.23
C LYS A 3 10.35 -12.86 72.23
N ARG A 4 10.66 -13.78 71.35
CA ARG A 4 11.57 -13.52 70.20
C ARG A 4 10.80 -12.78 69.07
N LEU A 5 11.26 -11.57 68.73
CA LEU A 5 10.89 -10.88 67.50
C LEU A 5 11.73 -11.48 66.34
N ILE A 6 11.06 -11.99 65.32
CA ILE A 6 11.65 -12.34 64.06
C ILE A 6 11.47 -11.14 63.12
N ALA A 7 12.58 -10.47 62.76
CA ALA A 7 12.60 -9.42 61.78
C ALA A 7 12.71 -10.07 60.37
N THR A 8 11.66 -9.93 59.57
CA THR A 8 11.67 -10.37 58.17
C THR A 8 12.30 -9.25 57.32
N LEU A 9 13.48 -9.52 56.79
CA LEU A 9 14.19 -8.64 55.88
C LEU A 9 13.61 -8.81 54.48
N LEU A 10 12.83 -7.83 54.01
CA LEU A 10 12.37 -7.77 52.60
C LEU A 10 13.55 -7.30 51.74
N ILE A 11 14.09 -8.20 50.95
CA ILE A 11 15.07 -7.88 49.91
C ILE A 11 14.29 -7.34 48.72
N ALA A 12 14.26 -6.04 48.54
CA ALA A 12 13.80 -5.38 47.31
C ALA A 12 14.86 -5.54 46.23
N THR A 13 14.68 -6.47 45.35
CA THR A 13 15.51 -6.60 44.14
C THR A 13 15.18 -5.50 43.14
N PRO A 14 16.17 -4.81 42.54
CA PRO A 14 15.90 -3.64 41.72
C PRO A 14 15.39 -4.05 40.31
N LEU A 15 14.18 -3.65 40.01
CA LEU A 15 13.61 -3.68 38.63
C LEU A 15 14.28 -2.69 37.65
N PHE A 16 15.28 -1.93 38.14
CA PHE A 16 15.95 -0.87 37.34
C PHE A 16 17.03 -1.37 36.38
N THR A 17 17.53 -2.58 36.51
CA THR A 17 18.67 -3.07 35.69
C THR A 17 18.28 -3.51 34.29
N THR A 18 17.04 -3.86 34.04
CA THR A 18 16.63 -4.38 32.71
C THR A 18 16.35 -3.26 31.71
N MET A 19 15.81 -2.12 32.11
CA MET A 19 15.60 -0.97 31.22
C MET A 19 16.93 -0.32 30.80
N ALA A 20 17.82 -0.01 31.73
CA ALA A 20 19.14 0.58 31.43
C ALA A 20 19.99 -0.29 30.50
N GLN A 21 19.85 -1.62 30.58
CA GLN A 21 20.60 -2.53 29.71
C GLN A 21 19.99 -2.65 28.31
N ALA A 22 18.65 -2.47 28.14
CA ALA A 22 17.99 -2.41 26.84
C ALA A 22 18.37 -1.12 26.08
N ASP A 23 18.39 0.01 26.77
CA ASP A 23 18.74 1.33 26.22
C ASP A 23 20.17 1.35 25.69
N ALA A 24 21.15 0.86 26.47
CA ALA A 24 22.56 0.78 26.04
C ALA A 24 22.79 -0.11 24.80
N LYS A 25 21.99 -1.17 24.62
CA LYS A 25 22.04 -2.04 23.44
C LYS A 25 21.53 -1.34 22.19
N PHE A 26 20.45 -0.56 22.32
CA PHE A 26 19.88 0.14 21.17
C PHE A 26 20.74 1.32 20.74
N GLU A 27 21.30 2.08 21.70
CA GLU A 27 22.27 3.14 21.40
C GLU A 27 23.53 2.59 20.70
N SER A 28 24.09 1.50 21.22
CA SER A 28 25.21 0.82 20.58
C SER A 28 24.86 0.34 19.17
N PHE A 29 23.65 -0.17 18.98
CA PHE A 29 23.14 -0.54 17.66
C PHE A 29 23.06 0.68 16.74
N ILE A 30 22.50 1.83 17.18
CA ILE A 30 22.48 3.06 16.38
C ILE A 30 23.90 3.43 15.94
N GLN A 31 24.88 3.41 16.86
CA GLN A 31 26.29 3.70 16.52
C GLN A 31 26.83 2.72 15.46
N SER A 32 26.40 1.47 15.47
CA SER A 32 26.79 0.47 14.47
C SER A 32 26.30 0.78 13.04
N LEU A 33 25.31 1.69 12.88
CA LEU A 33 24.83 2.14 11.58
C LEU A 33 25.76 3.16 10.92
N TRP A 34 26.62 3.82 11.73
CA TRP A 34 27.49 4.92 11.30
C TRP A 34 28.36 4.59 10.07
N PRO A 35 29.11 3.47 9.99
CA PRO A 35 29.95 3.20 8.83
C PRO A 35 29.22 3.25 7.51
N ARG A 36 28.00 2.73 7.47
CA ARG A 36 27.14 2.74 6.28
C ARG A 36 26.63 4.15 5.95
N VAL A 37 26.22 4.90 6.96
CA VAL A 37 25.75 6.29 6.81
C VAL A 37 26.88 7.20 6.36
N LYS A 38 28.08 7.04 6.93
CA LYS A 38 29.31 7.73 6.50
C LYS A 38 29.63 7.44 5.03
N ALA A 39 29.55 6.18 4.60
CA ALA A 39 29.79 5.77 3.21
C ALA A 39 28.79 6.41 2.22
N ALA A 40 27.59 6.82 2.68
CA ALA A 40 26.62 7.59 1.92
C ALA A 40 26.90 9.11 1.88
N GLY A 41 28.04 9.57 2.42
CA GLY A 41 28.47 10.97 2.40
C GLY A 41 27.74 11.86 3.41
N ILE A 42 27.27 11.30 4.52
CA ILE A 42 26.62 12.04 5.62
C ILE A 42 27.69 12.39 6.66
N SER A 43 27.61 13.63 7.21
CA SER A 43 28.52 14.08 8.26
C SER A 43 28.17 13.42 9.61
N ARG A 44 29.18 13.31 10.48
CA ARG A 44 28.98 12.82 11.84
C ARG A 44 28.00 13.68 12.62
N SER A 45 28.12 15.00 12.49
CA SER A 45 27.22 15.95 13.17
C SER A 45 25.76 15.78 12.76
N LEU A 46 25.46 15.54 11.48
CA LEU A 46 24.11 15.28 11.03
C LEU A 46 23.58 13.91 11.54
N PHE A 47 24.46 12.91 11.58
CA PHE A 47 24.10 11.62 12.15
C PHE A 47 23.71 11.74 13.63
N ASP A 48 24.52 12.43 14.42
CA ASP A 48 24.26 12.63 15.84
C ASP A 48 23.00 13.48 16.07
N ALA A 49 22.81 14.55 15.29
CA ALA A 49 21.60 15.37 15.36
C ALA A 49 20.32 14.58 15.00
N ALA A 50 20.40 13.67 14.03
CA ALA A 50 19.25 12.88 13.58
C ALA A 50 18.81 11.81 14.61
N PHE A 51 19.73 11.39 15.48
CA PHE A 51 19.45 10.44 16.56
C PHE A 51 19.50 11.07 17.95
N ALA A 52 19.55 12.39 18.07
CA ALA A 52 19.56 13.07 19.36
C ALA A 52 18.32 12.68 20.18
N GLY A 53 18.51 12.17 21.39
CA GLY A 53 17.44 11.73 22.30
C GLY A 53 16.77 10.39 21.91
N VAL A 54 17.30 9.66 20.94
CA VAL A 54 16.81 8.33 20.55
C VAL A 54 17.60 7.26 21.29
N THR A 55 17.11 6.85 22.45
CA THR A 55 17.76 5.91 23.36
C THR A 55 17.20 4.48 23.28
N ASP A 56 15.95 4.32 22.88
CA ASP A 56 15.21 3.06 22.87
C ASP A 56 14.44 2.82 21.56
N PRO A 57 14.16 1.56 21.20
CA PRO A 57 13.25 1.24 20.11
C PRO A 57 11.85 1.78 20.36
N ASP A 58 11.14 2.18 19.32
CA ASP A 58 9.76 2.65 19.46
C ASP A 58 8.80 1.44 19.66
N PRO A 59 8.11 1.31 20.81
CA PRO A 59 7.24 0.17 21.09
C PRO A 59 6.04 0.08 20.14
N ALA A 60 5.52 1.24 19.68
CA ALA A 60 4.41 1.27 18.74
C ALA A 60 4.84 0.76 17.36
N VAL A 61 6.06 1.12 16.91
CA VAL A 61 6.65 0.59 15.68
C VAL A 61 6.81 -0.93 15.78
N LEU A 62 7.31 -1.45 16.90
CA LEU A 62 7.48 -2.90 17.11
C LEU A 62 6.13 -3.63 17.03
N LYS A 63 5.10 -3.10 17.69
CA LYS A 63 3.74 -3.65 17.69
C LYS A 63 3.15 -3.66 16.28
N LEU A 64 3.17 -2.54 15.57
CA LEU A 64 2.62 -2.42 14.22
C LEU A 64 3.37 -3.29 13.21
N ALA A 65 4.70 -3.37 13.30
CA ALA A 65 5.51 -4.25 12.47
C ALA A 65 5.20 -5.74 12.67
N ALA A 66 4.75 -6.14 13.87
CA ALA A 66 4.36 -7.52 14.15
C ALA A 66 2.99 -7.89 13.58
N THR A 67 2.03 -6.96 13.58
CA THR A 67 0.63 -7.22 13.21
C THR A 67 0.34 -6.98 11.73
N GLN A 68 1.05 -6.08 11.07
CA GLN A 68 0.84 -5.66 9.66
C GLN A 68 -0.65 -5.60 9.28
N PRO A 69 -1.46 -4.74 9.94
CA PRO A 69 -2.92 -4.77 9.83
C PRO A 69 -3.44 -4.47 8.41
N GLU A 70 -2.64 -3.82 7.56
CA GLU A 70 -3.01 -3.46 6.18
C GLU A 70 -3.27 -4.67 5.27
N PHE A 71 -2.75 -5.85 5.64
CA PHE A 71 -2.83 -7.05 4.82
C PHE A 71 -3.87 -8.07 5.30
N THR A 72 -4.82 -7.70 6.19
CA THR A 72 -5.74 -8.67 6.82
C THR A 72 -7.15 -8.69 6.24
N SER A 73 -7.52 -7.79 5.32
CA SER A 73 -8.90 -7.62 4.85
C SER A 73 -9.14 -8.18 3.45
N THR A 74 -10.36 -8.66 3.17
CA THR A 74 -10.83 -8.92 1.80
C THR A 74 -10.91 -7.61 1.02
N THR A 75 -10.97 -7.67 -0.32
CA THR A 75 -11.10 -6.45 -1.15
C THR A 75 -12.36 -5.66 -0.79
N SER A 76 -13.51 -6.33 -0.62
CA SER A 76 -14.77 -5.69 -0.22
C SER A 76 -14.66 -4.99 1.14
N ALA A 77 -14.09 -5.65 2.16
CA ALA A 77 -13.89 -5.08 3.47
C ALA A 77 -12.88 -3.91 3.47
N TYR A 78 -11.85 -4.01 2.61
CA TYR A 78 -10.90 -2.92 2.41
C TYR A 78 -11.60 -1.69 1.80
N LEU A 79 -12.37 -1.88 0.71
CA LEU A 79 -13.12 -0.79 0.07
C LEU A 79 -14.12 -0.14 1.03
N ALA A 80 -14.86 -0.93 1.82
CA ALA A 80 -15.82 -0.40 2.78
C ALA A 80 -15.18 0.53 3.82
N LYS A 81 -13.94 0.22 4.25
CA LYS A 81 -13.17 1.08 5.16
C LYS A 81 -12.53 2.28 4.45
N ALA A 82 -12.17 2.11 3.20
CA ALA A 82 -11.45 3.12 2.42
C ALA A 82 -12.37 4.16 1.79
N VAL A 83 -13.50 3.74 1.22
CA VAL A 83 -14.42 4.60 0.43
C VAL A 83 -15.66 4.90 1.27
N THR A 84 -15.49 5.68 2.33
CA THR A 84 -16.58 6.06 3.24
C THR A 84 -17.31 7.31 2.77
N PRO A 85 -18.59 7.51 3.15
CA PRO A 85 -19.33 8.74 2.86
C PRO A 85 -18.55 10.00 3.28
N ILE A 86 -18.03 10.04 4.49
CA ILE A 86 -17.24 11.18 5.01
C ILE A 86 -16.03 11.48 4.13
N ARG A 87 -15.30 10.45 3.67
CA ARG A 87 -14.14 10.66 2.79
C ARG A 87 -14.54 11.13 1.40
N ILE A 88 -15.68 10.65 0.87
CA ILE A 88 -16.25 11.12 -0.40
C ILE A 88 -16.63 12.60 -0.29
N ASP A 89 -17.40 12.96 0.74
CA ASP A 89 -17.87 14.33 0.96
C ASP A 89 -16.70 15.30 1.16
N THR A 90 -15.71 14.90 1.97
CA THR A 90 -14.48 15.70 2.14
C THR A 90 -13.74 15.86 0.81
N GLY A 91 -13.63 14.80 0.02
CA GLY A 91 -13.00 14.86 -1.30
C GLY A 91 -13.73 15.78 -2.28
N GLN A 92 -15.07 15.81 -2.24
CA GLN A 92 -15.88 16.74 -3.03
C GLN A 92 -15.69 18.20 -2.60
N GLN A 93 -15.56 18.44 -1.30
CA GLN A 93 -15.20 19.78 -0.79
C GLN A 93 -13.80 20.19 -1.28
N MET A 94 -12.79 19.30 -1.15
CA MET A 94 -11.42 19.56 -1.63
C MET A 94 -11.39 19.76 -3.16
N LYS A 95 -12.21 19.06 -3.93
CA LYS A 95 -12.36 19.28 -5.38
C LYS A 95 -12.77 20.73 -5.69
N GLY A 96 -13.63 21.33 -4.87
CA GLY A 96 -14.06 22.71 -5.01
C GLY A 96 -12.99 23.71 -4.54
N SER A 97 -12.52 23.56 -3.29
CA SER A 97 -11.57 24.50 -2.68
C SER A 97 -10.21 24.52 -3.36
N GLU A 98 -9.75 23.40 -3.92
CA GLU A 98 -8.45 23.26 -4.58
C GLU A 98 -8.54 23.22 -6.11
N ALA A 99 -9.65 23.67 -6.69
CA ALA A 99 -9.93 23.53 -8.13
C ALA A 99 -8.83 24.10 -9.03
N ALA A 100 -8.31 25.28 -8.70
CA ALA A 100 -7.25 25.95 -9.49
C ALA A 100 -5.93 25.18 -9.43
N LEU A 101 -5.50 24.77 -8.22
CA LEU A 101 -4.29 24.00 -8.00
C LEU A 101 -4.36 22.65 -8.75
N LEU A 102 -5.46 21.92 -8.56
CA LEU A 102 -5.67 20.61 -9.17
C LEU A 102 -5.69 20.69 -10.70
N ALA A 103 -6.31 21.75 -11.26
CA ALA A 103 -6.32 22.00 -12.70
C ALA A 103 -4.91 22.28 -13.26
N ALA A 104 -4.11 23.07 -12.54
CA ALA A 104 -2.74 23.38 -12.94
C ALA A 104 -1.83 22.14 -12.90
N ILE A 105 -1.95 21.31 -11.85
CA ILE A 105 -1.19 20.06 -11.71
C ILE A 105 -1.61 19.07 -12.81
N GLU A 106 -2.90 18.87 -13.03
CA GLU A 106 -3.43 17.98 -14.08
C GLU A 106 -2.95 18.41 -15.46
N LYS A 107 -2.97 19.73 -15.76
CA LYS A 107 -2.46 20.27 -17.02
C LYS A 107 -0.96 19.96 -17.22
N LYS A 108 -0.16 20.03 -16.16
CA LYS A 108 1.29 19.83 -16.23
C LYS A 108 1.67 18.35 -16.37
N TYR A 109 1.02 17.46 -15.59
CA TYR A 109 1.42 16.06 -15.50
C TYR A 109 0.49 15.09 -16.22
N GLY A 110 -0.67 15.54 -16.70
CA GLY A 110 -1.67 14.70 -17.34
C GLY A 110 -2.36 13.71 -16.40
N VAL A 111 -2.19 13.86 -15.09
CA VAL A 111 -2.81 13.01 -14.08
C VAL A 111 -4.16 13.58 -13.67
N ASP A 112 -5.21 12.76 -13.79
CA ASP A 112 -6.58 13.14 -13.41
C ASP A 112 -6.61 13.66 -11.95
N ARG A 113 -7.16 14.86 -11.78
CA ARG A 113 -7.28 15.53 -10.47
C ARG A 113 -8.03 14.72 -9.43
N HIS A 114 -9.01 13.93 -9.82
CA HIS A 114 -9.78 13.09 -8.89
C HIS A 114 -8.94 11.93 -8.35
N ILE A 115 -8.00 11.42 -9.15
CA ILE A 115 -7.02 10.42 -8.70
C ILE A 115 -6.08 11.03 -7.63
N LEU A 116 -5.63 12.27 -7.83
CA LEU A 116 -4.82 12.97 -6.81
C LEU A 116 -5.59 13.13 -5.50
N LEU A 117 -6.88 13.50 -5.58
CA LEU A 117 -7.77 13.56 -4.41
C LEU A 117 -7.99 12.17 -3.79
N GLY A 118 -8.13 11.14 -4.61
CA GLY A 118 -8.26 9.75 -4.16
C GLY A 118 -7.05 9.31 -3.33
N ILE A 119 -5.83 9.54 -3.84
CA ILE A 119 -4.59 9.24 -3.11
C ILE A 119 -4.50 10.08 -1.84
N TRP A 120 -4.73 11.39 -1.90
CA TRP A 120 -4.65 12.28 -0.74
C TRP A 120 -5.64 11.86 0.37
N GLY A 121 -6.86 11.49 -0.03
CA GLY A 121 -7.86 10.95 0.89
C GLY A 121 -7.47 9.61 1.51
N MET A 122 -6.88 8.71 0.72
CA MET A 122 -6.45 7.40 1.18
C MET A 122 -5.25 7.46 2.12
N GLU A 123 -4.25 8.27 1.79
CA GLU A 123 -2.96 8.30 2.49
C GLU A 123 -3.00 9.05 3.81
N SER A 124 -3.70 10.18 3.86
CA SER A 124 -3.66 11.04 5.04
C SER A 124 -5.01 11.67 5.39
N ASN A 125 -6.13 11.14 4.88
CA ASN A 125 -7.44 11.73 5.11
C ASN A 125 -7.43 13.25 4.80
N PHE A 126 -6.92 13.58 3.61
CA PHE A 126 -6.73 14.96 3.12
C PHE A 126 -5.81 15.82 4.00
N GLY A 127 -4.73 15.22 4.50
CA GLY A 127 -3.70 15.89 5.28
C GLY A 127 -3.98 15.99 6.78
N LYS A 128 -5.06 15.38 7.28
CA LYS A 128 -5.35 15.31 8.72
C LYS A 128 -4.42 14.35 9.46
N ASP A 129 -4.07 13.23 8.82
CA ASP A 129 -3.32 12.11 9.42
C ASP A 129 -1.98 11.90 8.69
N LYS A 130 -1.02 12.82 8.87
CA LYS A 130 0.28 12.78 8.18
C LYS A 130 1.33 11.89 8.86
N GLY A 131 0.98 11.29 10.01
CA GLY A 131 1.90 10.57 10.87
C GLY A 131 2.68 11.52 11.81
N SER A 132 2.93 11.04 13.02
CA SER A 132 3.59 11.80 14.09
C SER A 132 4.84 11.12 14.66
N MET A 133 5.20 9.95 14.15
CA MET A 133 6.37 9.20 14.62
C MET A 133 7.65 9.75 14.00
N GLY A 134 8.73 9.82 14.77
CA GLY A 134 10.04 10.22 14.25
C GLY A 134 10.56 9.21 13.21
N VAL A 135 10.75 9.67 11.96
CA VAL A 135 11.17 8.81 10.84
C VAL A 135 12.47 8.08 11.15
N MET A 136 13.45 8.77 11.73
CA MET A 136 14.75 8.18 12.04
C MET A 136 14.66 7.07 13.10
N ARG A 137 13.89 7.32 14.19
CA ARG A 137 13.64 6.33 15.24
C ARG A 137 12.86 5.12 14.71
N SER A 138 11.82 5.36 13.91
CA SER A 138 11.01 4.30 13.29
C SER A 138 11.88 3.37 12.42
N LEU A 139 12.72 3.94 11.56
CA LEU A 139 13.60 3.15 10.69
C LEU A 139 14.68 2.39 11.47
N ALA A 140 15.31 3.02 12.48
CA ALA A 140 16.26 2.34 13.36
C ALA A 140 15.60 1.17 14.11
N THR A 141 14.38 1.38 14.63
CA THR A 141 13.58 0.34 15.30
C THR A 141 13.30 -0.85 14.39
N LEU A 142 12.86 -0.60 13.14
CA LEU A 142 12.60 -1.67 12.17
C LEU A 142 13.86 -2.47 11.82
N ILE A 143 15.00 -1.81 11.68
CA ILE A 143 16.28 -2.48 11.41
C ILE A 143 16.69 -3.32 12.63
N TYR A 144 16.62 -2.76 13.84
CA TYR A 144 16.96 -3.43 15.09
C TYR A 144 16.13 -4.69 15.32
N ALA A 145 14.82 -4.59 15.11
CA ALA A 145 13.88 -5.71 15.22
C ALA A 145 14.04 -6.78 14.12
N GLY A 146 14.92 -6.58 13.14
CA GLY A 146 15.10 -7.49 12.02
C GLY A 146 13.93 -7.52 11.02
N ARG A 147 12.96 -6.62 11.16
CA ARG A 147 11.76 -6.54 10.32
C ARG A 147 12.05 -5.71 9.06
N LYS A 148 11.69 -6.25 7.87
CA LYS A 148 11.93 -5.55 6.58
C LYS A 148 13.35 -4.94 6.49
N LYS A 149 14.35 -5.63 7.01
CA LYS A 149 15.68 -5.10 7.32
C LYS A 149 16.37 -4.41 6.14
N GLN A 150 16.28 -5.00 4.95
CA GLN A 150 16.88 -4.41 3.75
C GLN A 150 16.14 -3.12 3.35
N TYR A 151 14.81 -3.18 3.26
CA TYR A 151 13.99 -2.01 3.00
C TYR A 151 14.26 -0.86 3.98
N ALA A 152 14.22 -1.13 5.29
CA ALA A 152 14.43 -0.09 6.30
C ALA A 152 15.83 0.54 6.22
N ARG A 153 16.87 -0.23 5.85
CA ARG A 153 18.22 0.29 5.61
C ARG A 153 18.29 1.23 4.41
N GLU A 154 17.62 0.90 3.33
CA GLU A 154 17.55 1.76 2.13
C GLU A 154 16.81 3.05 2.45
N GLN A 155 15.67 2.95 3.15
CA GLN A 155 14.90 4.12 3.58
C GLN A 155 15.69 5.00 4.56
N LEU A 156 16.50 4.42 5.46
CA LEU A 156 17.34 5.17 6.40
C LEU A 156 18.37 6.03 5.66
N ILE A 157 19.06 5.47 4.68
CA ILE A 157 20.02 6.24 3.87
C ILE A 157 19.33 7.35 3.08
N ALA A 158 18.15 7.06 2.51
CA ALA A 158 17.36 8.08 1.81
C ALA A 158 16.90 9.19 2.78
N ALA A 159 16.47 8.83 3.99
CA ALA A 159 16.09 9.79 5.04
C ALA A 159 17.24 10.72 5.41
N PHE A 160 18.46 10.22 5.57
CA PHE A 160 19.63 11.06 5.79
C PHE A 160 19.93 11.99 4.61
N LYS A 161 19.75 11.55 3.36
CA LYS A 161 19.90 12.42 2.19
C LYS A 161 18.88 13.55 2.18
N ILE A 162 17.64 13.31 2.63
CA ILE A 162 16.61 14.34 2.79
C ILE A 162 17.07 15.37 3.83
N LEU A 163 17.53 14.94 5.00
CA LEU A 163 18.05 15.83 6.04
C LEU A 163 19.25 16.65 5.54
N LYS A 164 20.19 15.99 4.83
CA LYS A 164 21.37 16.66 4.24
C LYS A 164 20.99 17.73 3.23
N SER A 165 19.89 17.56 2.48
CA SER A 165 19.43 18.58 1.51
C SER A 165 18.82 19.82 2.15
N GLY A 166 18.59 19.84 3.47
CA GLY A 166 17.96 20.95 4.19
C GLY A 166 16.44 21.08 4.00
N ASN A 167 15.82 20.19 3.21
CA ASN A 167 14.36 20.22 3.01
C ASN A 167 13.58 19.91 4.31
N ARG A 168 14.23 19.27 5.30
CA ARG A 168 13.63 18.97 6.61
C ARG A 168 14.70 19.03 7.69
N ARG A 169 14.31 19.42 8.90
CA ARG A 169 15.17 19.36 10.10
C ARG A 169 14.95 18.04 10.83
N PRO A 170 15.94 17.50 11.53
CA PRO A 170 15.79 16.28 12.32
C PRO A 170 14.62 16.32 13.31
N THR A 171 14.38 17.47 13.96
CA THR A 171 13.31 17.69 14.96
C THR A 171 11.90 17.58 14.38
N ASP A 172 11.73 17.89 13.09
CA ASP A 172 10.42 17.96 12.43
C ASP A 172 10.22 16.80 11.46
N PHE A 173 11.13 15.84 11.45
CA PHE A 173 11.14 14.74 10.48
C PHE A 173 10.23 13.60 10.94
N THR A 174 8.92 13.80 10.73
CA THR A 174 7.87 12.90 11.17
C THR A 174 7.20 12.17 10.01
N GLY A 175 6.57 11.03 10.32
CA GLY A 175 5.83 10.19 9.39
C GLY A 175 5.09 9.06 10.10
N SER A 176 4.74 8.01 9.35
CA SER A 176 4.15 6.79 9.89
C SER A 176 5.19 5.87 10.55
N TRP A 177 4.71 4.80 11.17
CA TRP A 177 5.55 3.75 11.77
C TRP A 177 6.53 3.11 10.77
N ALA A 178 6.18 3.10 9.47
CA ALA A 178 7.01 2.57 8.39
C ALA A 178 7.73 3.66 7.59
N ALA A 179 7.81 4.89 8.15
CA ALA A 179 8.47 6.05 7.55
C ALA A 179 7.82 6.59 6.28
N ALA A 180 6.53 6.41 6.09
CA ALA A 180 5.77 7.12 5.08
C ALA A 180 5.47 8.54 5.58
N MET A 181 5.61 9.57 4.73
CA MET A 181 5.77 10.97 5.13
C MET A 181 4.77 11.90 4.45
N GLY A 182 4.25 12.86 5.22
CA GLY A 182 3.52 14.00 4.71
C GLY A 182 2.12 13.70 4.19
N HIS A 183 1.58 14.63 3.41
CA HIS A 183 0.20 14.60 2.90
C HIS A 183 -0.13 13.36 2.07
N THR A 184 0.83 12.84 1.32
CA THR A 184 0.63 11.72 0.39
C THR A 184 1.51 10.51 0.71
N GLN A 185 2.04 10.47 1.94
CA GLN A 185 2.73 9.33 2.54
C GLN A 185 3.87 8.75 1.69
N PHE A 186 4.72 9.63 1.14
CA PHE A 186 5.92 9.21 0.43
C PHE A 186 6.92 8.56 1.38
N ILE A 187 7.44 7.40 1.00
CA ILE A 187 8.62 6.84 1.66
C ILE A 187 9.88 7.63 1.26
N PRO A 188 10.97 7.63 2.07
CA PRO A 188 12.16 8.44 1.80
C PRO A 188 12.75 8.28 0.39
N THR A 189 12.79 7.07 -0.16
CA THR A 189 13.27 6.86 -1.53
C THR A 189 12.34 7.47 -2.59
N SER A 190 11.03 7.38 -2.40
CA SER A 190 10.04 8.03 -3.29
C SER A 190 10.16 9.55 -3.24
N TYR A 191 10.38 10.12 -2.05
CA TYR A 191 10.63 11.55 -1.90
C TYR A 191 11.84 12.00 -2.71
N LEU A 192 12.97 11.31 -2.59
CA LEU A 192 14.17 11.67 -3.34
C LEU A 192 13.97 11.61 -4.86
N SER A 193 13.18 10.65 -5.32
CA SER A 193 12.97 10.39 -6.75
C SER A 193 11.90 11.29 -7.38
N TYR A 194 10.85 11.66 -6.63
CA TYR A 194 9.64 12.23 -7.21
C TYR A 194 9.15 13.53 -6.57
N ALA A 195 9.64 13.90 -5.37
CA ALA A 195 9.21 15.15 -4.75
C ALA A 195 9.65 16.36 -5.57
N VAL A 196 8.73 17.30 -5.76
CA VAL A 196 8.94 18.55 -6.50
C VAL A 196 8.62 19.75 -5.62
N ASP A 197 9.30 20.84 -5.87
CA ASP A 197 8.97 22.17 -5.38
C ASP A 197 7.99 22.79 -6.39
N TRP A 198 6.71 22.77 -6.05
CA TRP A 198 5.66 23.35 -6.89
C TRP A 198 5.46 24.82 -6.63
N THR A 199 5.66 25.24 -5.38
CA THR A 199 5.50 26.63 -4.95
C THR A 199 6.64 27.54 -5.40
N GLY A 200 7.81 26.96 -5.70
CA GLY A 200 9.01 27.70 -6.13
C GLY A 200 9.75 28.38 -4.98
N ASP A 201 9.53 27.93 -3.73
CA ASP A 201 10.19 28.50 -2.53
C ASP A 201 11.57 27.90 -2.24
N GLY A 202 12.04 26.99 -3.09
CA GLY A 202 13.31 26.28 -2.96
C GLY A 202 13.22 25.02 -2.08
N LYS A 203 12.02 24.64 -1.63
CA LYS A 203 11.79 23.44 -0.78
C LYS A 203 10.82 22.49 -1.44
N ARG A 204 10.99 21.21 -1.19
CA ARG A 204 10.04 20.16 -1.56
C ARG A 204 9.27 19.72 -0.31
N ASP A 205 8.37 20.58 0.18
CA ASP A 205 7.71 20.40 1.48
C ASP A 205 6.40 19.62 1.37
N ILE A 206 6.51 18.28 1.34
CA ILE A 206 5.33 17.39 1.33
C ILE A 206 4.60 17.31 2.68
N TRP A 207 5.15 17.91 3.77
CA TRP A 207 4.55 17.91 5.11
C TRP A 207 3.68 19.13 5.38
N GLY A 208 4.16 20.31 5.03
CA GLY A 208 3.49 21.61 5.25
C GLY A 208 2.74 22.12 4.01
N SER A 209 3.24 21.81 2.81
CA SER A 209 2.66 22.23 1.54
C SER A 209 1.87 21.11 0.89
N LYS A 210 0.54 21.23 0.88
CA LYS A 210 -0.32 20.33 0.08
C LYS A 210 -0.05 20.46 -1.42
N ASP A 211 0.37 21.65 -1.86
CA ASP A 211 0.63 21.98 -3.26
C ASP A 211 1.83 21.15 -3.76
N ASP A 212 2.95 21.16 -3.01
CA ASP A 212 4.11 20.35 -3.31
C ASP A 212 3.79 18.85 -3.23
N ALA A 213 3.00 18.44 -2.23
CA ALA A 213 2.65 17.04 -2.04
C ALA A 213 1.79 16.49 -3.20
N LEU A 214 0.76 17.24 -3.63
CA LEU A 214 -0.11 16.84 -4.74
C LEU A 214 0.64 16.86 -6.08
N ALA A 215 1.47 17.88 -6.32
CA ALA A 215 2.31 17.94 -7.50
C ALA A 215 3.37 16.82 -7.52
N SER A 216 3.96 16.49 -6.38
CA SER A 216 4.88 15.36 -6.24
C SER A 216 4.19 14.03 -6.54
N THR A 217 2.94 13.85 -6.08
CA THR A 217 2.13 12.67 -6.37
C THR A 217 1.83 12.55 -7.86
N ALA A 218 1.48 13.67 -8.51
CA ALA A 218 1.26 13.69 -9.95
C ALA A 218 2.55 13.35 -10.73
N ASN A 219 3.69 13.93 -10.33
CA ASN A 219 4.99 13.57 -10.90
C ASN A 219 5.33 12.08 -10.72
N TYR A 220 5.04 11.50 -9.54
CA TYR A 220 5.20 10.07 -9.32
C TYR A 220 4.38 9.24 -10.32
N LEU A 221 3.09 9.54 -10.47
CA LEU A 221 2.20 8.78 -11.35
C LEU A 221 2.57 8.94 -12.83
N ASP A 222 2.98 10.15 -13.27
CA ASP A 222 3.51 10.38 -14.63
C ASP A 222 4.73 9.49 -14.88
N LYS A 223 5.72 9.48 -13.96
CA LYS A 223 6.91 8.63 -14.05
C LYS A 223 6.59 7.12 -13.95
N ALA A 224 5.50 6.76 -13.27
CA ALA A 224 4.99 5.40 -13.21
C ALA A 224 4.20 5.00 -14.49
N GLY A 225 4.08 5.89 -15.47
CA GLY A 225 3.49 5.62 -16.78
C GLY A 225 2.00 5.96 -16.91
N TRP A 226 1.48 6.83 -16.03
CA TRP A 226 0.13 7.37 -16.18
C TRP A 226 -0.05 8.06 -17.53
N LYS A 227 -1.23 7.88 -18.14
CA LYS A 227 -1.62 8.54 -19.39
C LYS A 227 -2.98 9.20 -19.25
N SER A 228 -3.10 10.44 -19.77
CA SER A 228 -4.33 11.25 -19.68
C SER A 228 -5.45 10.77 -20.60
N ASP A 229 -5.13 9.96 -21.61
CA ASP A 229 -6.08 9.49 -22.63
C ASP A 229 -6.97 8.32 -22.18
N ARG A 230 -6.79 7.85 -20.94
CA ARG A 230 -7.52 6.71 -20.38
C ARG A 230 -7.75 6.81 -18.88
N PRO A 231 -8.87 6.29 -18.34
CA PRO A 231 -9.08 6.16 -16.91
C PRO A 231 -8.25 5.02 -16.32
N TRP A 232 -8.36 4.81 -15.00
CA TRP A 232 -7.75 3.65 -14.33
C TRP A 232 -8.45 2.32 -14.72
N GLY A 233 -9.76 2.36 -14.99
CA GLY A 233 -10.57 1.21 -15.35
C GLY A 233 -12.07 1.49 -15.25
N TRP A 234 -12.85 0.43 -15.37
CA TRP A 234 -14.32 0.44 -15.27
C TRP A 234 -14.79 -0.83 -14.57
N GLU A 235 -15.86 -0.75 -13.78
CA GLU A 235 -16.64 -1.92 -13.42
C GLU A 235 -17.40 -2.43 -14.65
N VAL A 236 -17.41 -3.75 -14.85
CA VAL A 236 -17.94 -4.36 -16.06
C VAL A 236 -18.85 -5.56 -15.78
N SER A 237 -19.82 -5.77 -16.67
CA SER A 237 -20.59 -7.01 -16.76
C SER A 237 -19.93 -7.95 -17.75
N LEU A 238 -19.69 -9.19 -17.32
CA LEU A 238 -19.21 -10.28 -18.17
C LEU A 238 -20.40 -11.04 -18.74
N PRO A 239 -20.38 -11.43 -20.05
CA PRO A 239 -21.46 -12.24 -20.60
C PRO A 239 -21.50 -13.63 -19.96
N ALA A 240 -22.67 -14.26 -19.90
CA ALA A 240 -22.86 -15.56 -19.24
C ALA A 240 -21.92 -16.66 -19.72
N LYS A 241 -21.55 -16.65 -21.02
CA LYS A 241 -20.62 -17.61 -21.64
C LYS A 241 -19.19 -17.03 -21.76
N PHE A 242 -18.81 -16.09 -20.90
CA PHE A 242 -17.47 -15.51 -20.96
C PHE A 242 -16.37 -16.55 -20.78
N ASN A 243 -15.38 -16.52 -21.67
CA ASN A 243 -14.21 -17.39 -21.55
C ASN A 243 -13.31 -16.94 -20.39
N LYS A 244 -13.43 -17.57 -19.26
CA LYS A 244 -12.71 -17.27 -18.01
C LYS A 244 -11.18 -17.39 -18.16
N ALA A 245 -10.67 -18.13 -19.17
CA ALA A 245 -9.24 -18.18 -19.48
C ALA A 245 -8.67 -16.84 -19.98
N LEU A 246 -9.52 -15.87 -20.27
CA LEU A 246 -9.14 -14.51 -20.66
C LEU A 246 -9.04 -13.56 -19.45
N ILE A 247 -9.30 -14.02 -18.24
CA ILE A 247 -9.13 -13.24 -17.03
C ILE A 247 -7.63 -13.16 -16.70
N GLY A 248 -7.20 -11.98 -16.20
CA GLY A 248 -5.89 -11.80 -15.62
C GLY A 248 -4.93 -10.92 -16.41
N ARG A 249 -3.91 -10.47 -15.70
CA ARG A 249 -2.95 -9.45 -16.15
C ARG A 249 -2.15 -9.82 -17.40
N SER A 250 -2.03 -11.10 -17.73
CA SER A 250 -1.34 -11.53 -18.97
C SER A 250 -2.18 -11.37 -20.23
N LYS A 251 -3.46 -10.95 -20.13
CA LYS A 251 -4.45 -10.96 -21.22
C LYS A 251 -4.83 -9.55 -21.68
N TRP A 252 -3.83 -8.69 -21.89
CA TRP A 252 -4.03 -7.34 -22.41
C TRP A 252 -4.63 -7.33 -23.81
N ARG A 253 -5.68 -6.51 -24.00
CA ARG A 253 -6.34 -6.25 -25.28
C ARG A 253 -6.89 -4.82 -25.29
N PRO A 254 -7.04 -4.18 -26.46
CA PRO A 254 -7.84 -2.98 -26.60
C PRO A 254 -9.25 -3.17 -26.02
N VAL A 255 -9.80 -2.14 -25.36
CA VAL A 255 -11.16 -2.16 -24.82
C VAL A 255 -12.19 -2.51 -25.89
N SER A 256 -12.00 -2.04 -27.13
CA SER A 256 -12.85 -2.38 -28.27
C SER A 256 -12.91 -3.88 -28.58
N GLU A 257 -11.86 -4.65 -28.32
CA GLU A 257 -11.89 -6.12 -28.45
C GLU A 257 -12.68 -6.78 -27.32
N TRP A 258 -12.56 -6.25 -26.10
CA TRP A 258 -13.36 -6.71 -24.97
C TRP A 258 -14.86 -6.50 -25.22
N VAL A 259 -15.24 -5.36 -25.84
CA VAL A 259 -16.62 -5.10 -26.26
C VAL A 259 -17.11 -6.14 -27.29
N LYS A 260 -16.28 -6.52 -28.27
CA LYS A 260 -16.62 -7.58 -29.24
C LYS A 260 -16.81 -8.95 -28.58
N LEU A 261 -16.17 -9.18 -27.42
CA LEU A 261 -16.36 -10.38 -26.60
C LEU A 261 -17.58 -10.29 -25.68
N GLY A 262 -18.38 -9.23 -25.77
CA GLY A 262 -19.62 -9.04 -25.04
C GLY A 262 -19.47 -8.37 -23.66
N ILE A 263 -18.30 -7.82 -23.33
CA ILE A 263 -18.12 -7.06 -22.09
C ILE A 263 -18.74 -5.67 -22.23
N THR A 264 -19.52 -5.26 -21.24
CA THR A 264 -20.19 -3.95 -21.19
C THR A 264 -19.87 -3.24 -19.86
N PRO A 265 -19.94 -1.89 -19.79
CA PRO A 265 -19.90 -1.20 -18.51
C PRO A 265 -21.05 -1.66 -17.62
N ALA A 266 -20.78 -1.91 -16.33
CA ALA A 266 -21.80 -2.43 -15.39
C ALA A 266 -22.97 -1.46 -15.17
N VAL A 267 -22.72 -0.16 -15.27
CA VAL A 267 -23.75 0.90 -15.15
C VAL A 267 -24.33 1.36 -16.48
N GLY A 268 -24.05 0.61 -17.56
CA GLY A 268 -24.50 0.98 -18.92
C GLY A 268 -23.60 2.05 -19.57
N GLY A 269 -24.00 2.51 -20.75
CA GLY A 269 -23.23 3.49 -21.53
C GLY A 269 -22.12 2.86 -22.40
N LYS A 270 -21.09 3.66 -22.70
CA LYS A 270 -19.94 3.26 -23.52
C LYS A 270 -18.62 3.50 -22.80
N PHE A 271 -17.61 2.72 -23.11
CA PHE A 271 -16.26 2.96 -22.62
C PHE A 271 -15.66 4.23 -23.22
N SER A 272 -15.07 5.08 -22.40
CA SER A 272 -14.51 6.37 -22.81
C SER A 272 -13.19 6.27 -23.58
N ALA A 273 -12.49 5.13 -23.48
CA ALA A 273 -11.18 4.92 -24.11
C ALA A 273 -11.12 3.56 -24.86
N PRO A 274 -11.82 3.40 -26.02
CA PRO A 274 -11.95 2.12 -26.70
C PRO A 274 -10.63 1.55 -27.24
N GLN A 275 -9.61 2.39 -27.44
CA GLN A 275 -8.28 1.97 -27.90
C GLN A 275 -7.29 1.67 -26.77
N ALA A 276 -7.67 1.96 -25.51
CA ALA A 276 -6.79 1.68 -24.38
C ALA A 276 -6.64 0.19 -24.15
N ASP A 277 -5.41 -0.26 -23.93
CA ASP A 277 -5.17 -1.63 -23.46
C ASP A 277 -5.72 -1.82 -22.05
N ALA A 278 -6.44 -2.91 -21.87
CA ALA A 278 -6.99 -3.30 -20.56
C ALA A 278 -6.98 -4.82 -20.39
N PHE A 279 -7.15 -5.27 -19.16
CA PHE A 279 -7.39 -6.68 -18.84
C PHE A 279 -8.53 -6.82 -17.83
N VAL A 280 -9.18 -7.98 -17.83
CA VAL A 280 -10.25 -8.30 -16.88
C VAL A 280 -9.64 -8.73 -15.56
N MET A 281 -10.00 -8.02 -14.48
CA MET A 281 -9.62 -8.30 -13.09
C MET A 281 -10.86 -8.69 -12.29
N ILE A 282 -10.75 -9.77 -11.50
CA ILE A 282 -11.79 -10.25 -10.56
C ILE A 282 -11.20 -10.24 -9.13
N PRO A 283 -11.29 -9.14 -8.40
CA PRO A 283 -10.54 -8.96 -7.15
C PRO A 283 -10.95 -9.91 -6.03
N GLN A 284 -12.16 -10.48 -6.09
CA GLN A 284 -12.71 -11.37 -5.04
C GLN A 284 -13.42 -12.60 -5.64
N GLY A 285 -12.95 -13.07 -6.79
CA GLY A 285 -13.47 -14.26 -7.46
C GLY A 285 -14.50 -13.97 -8.54
N ILE A 286 -14.87 -15.04 -9.27
CA ILE A 286 -15.68 -14.95 -10.50
C ILE A 286 -17.15 -14.58 -10.24
N ASP A 287 -17.63 -14.84 -9.03
CA ASP A 287 -18.99 -14.52 -8.63
C ASP A 287 -19.10 -13.07 -8.09
N GLY A 288 -17.99 -12.34 -8.03
CA GLY A 288 -17.92 -10.95 -7.58
C GLY A 288 -17.86 -9.93 -8.71
N PRO A 289 -17.75 -8.63 -8.36
CA PRO A 289 -17.57 -7.58 -9.33
C PRO A 289 -16.35 -7.81 -10.21
N ALA A 290 -16.50 -7.61 -11.50
CA ALA A 290 -15.42 -7.66 -12.47
C ALA A 290 -15.03 -6.22 -12.89
N PHE A 291 -13.76 -6.03 -13.18
CA PHE A 291 -13.24 -4.74 -13.62
C PHE A 291 -12.42 -4.93 -14.89
N LEU A 292 -12.59 -4.00 -15.83
CA LEU A 292 -11.70 -3.85 -16.96
C LEU A 292 -10.71 -2.73 -16.61
N VAL A 293 -9.46 -3.09 -16.29
CA VAL A 293 -8.45 -2.15 -15.77
C VAL A 293 -7.41 -1.85 -16.82
N THR A 294 -7.05 -0.57 -16.94
CA THR A 294 -6.08 -0.08 -17.93
C THR A 294 -4.65 -0.08 -17.37
N ARG A 295 -3.69 0.41 -18.17
CA ARG A 295 -2.32 0.60 -17.68
C ARG A 295 -2.19 1.65 -16.58
N ASN A 296 -3.14 2.59 -16.47
CA ASN A 296 -3.19 3.55 -15.36
C ASN A 296 -3.43 2.87 -14.00
N PHE A 297 -4.12 1.73 -13.97
CA PHE A 297 -4.24 0.92 -12.75
C PHE A 297 -2.87 0.42 -12.26
N LEU A 298 -1.95 0.13 -13.17
CA LEU A 298 -0.59 -0.27 -12.80
C LEU A 298 0.21 0.90 -12.22
N ALA A 299 -0.03 2.13 -12.67
CA ALA A 299 0.58 3.31 -12.07
C ALA A 299 0.10 3.51 -10.62
N LEU A 300 -1.19 3.25 -10.33
CA LEU A 300 -1.69 3.22 -8.95
C LEU A 300 -1.05 2.10 -8.12
N MET A 301 -0.87 0.91 -8.73
CA MET A 301 -0.17 -0.18 -8.06
C MET A 301 1.31 0.09 -7.82
N ALA A 302 1.96 0.93 -8.62
CA ALA A 302 3.34 1.34 -8.36
C ALA A 302 3.43 2.20 -7.10
N TYR A 303 2.40 3.00 -6.80
CA TYR A 303 2.32 3.80 -5.58
C TYR A 303 2.22 2.93 -4.33
N ASN A 304 1.32 1.94 -4.35
CA ASN A 304 1.20 0.92 -3.31
C ASN A 304 0.85 -0.42 -3.99
N PHE A 305 1.72 -1.43 -3.82
CA PHE A 305 1.64 -2.71 -4.51
C PHE A 305 0.49 -3.60 -4.00
N SER A 306 -0.73 -3.09 -4.12
CA SER A 306 -1.98 -3.75 -3.72
C SER A 306 -3.10 -3.48 -4.71
N HIS A 307 -3.74 -4.54 -5.21
CA HIS A 307 -4.93 -4.42 -6.07
C HIS A 307 -6.09 -3.73 -5.34
N SER A 308 -6.30 -4.07 -4.07
CA SER A 308 -7.36 -3.48 -3.25
C SER A 308 -7.13 -1.98 -3.02
N TYR A 309 -5.87 -1.57 -2.82
CA TYR A 309 -5.51 -0.16 -2.73
C TYR A 309 -5.78 0.58 -4.04
N ALA A 310 -5.23 0.07 -5.16
CA ALA A 310 -5.41 0.71 -6.46
C ALA A 310 -6.90 0.82 -6.86
N LEU A 311 -7.69 -0.22 -6.57
CA LEU A 311 -9.13 -0.22 -6.77
C LEU A 311 -9.83 0.81 -5.86
N ALA A 312 -9.42 0.91 -4.59
CA ALA A 312 -10.00 1.87 -3.65
C ALA A 312 -9.68 3.32 -4.04
N VAL A 313 -8.45 3.62 -4.46
CA VAL A 313 -8.08 4.95 -4.99
C VAL A 313 -8.92 5.29 -6.22
N GLY A 314 -8.98 4.38 -7.20
CA GLY A 314 -9.75 4.59 -8.42
C GLY A 314 -11.24 4.78 -8.14
N HIS A 315 -11.82 3.91 -7.31
CA HIS A 315 -13.22 4.02 -6.93
C HIS A 315 -13.52 5.28 -6.11
N LEU A 316 -12.67 5.66 -5.15
CA LEU A 316 -12.82 6.91 -4.40
C LEU A 316 -12.76 8.12 -5.34
N ALA A 317 -11.85 8.12 -6.31
CA ALA A 317 -11.75 9.16 -7.32
C ALA A 317 -13.04 9.30 -8.13
N ASP A 318 -13.62 8.17 -8.56
CA ASP A 318 -14.89 8.17 -9.28
C ASP A 318 -16.05 8.66 -8.42
N ARG A 319 -16.11 8.28 -7.13
CA ARG A 319 -17.09 8.78 -6.18
C ARG A 319 -16.97 10.29 -5.94
N ILE A 320 -15.75 10.81 -5.81
CA ILE A 320 -15.49 12.26 -5.68
C ILE A 320 -15.90 13.01 -6.94
N ARG A 321 -15.74 12.41 -8.12
CA ARG A 321 -16.21 12.96 -9.40
C ARG A 321 -17.73 13.07 -9.47
N GLY A 322 -18.46 12.22 -8.76
CA GLY A 322 -19.92 12.13 -8.75
C GLY A 322 -20.47 10.80 -9.27
N GLY A 323 -19.60 9.83 -9.50
CA GLY A 323 -19.99 8.47 -9.90
C GLY A 323 -20.71 7.70 -8.79
N GLY A 324 -21.44 6.64 -9.17
CA GLY A 324 -22.17 5.75 -8.26
C GLY A 324 -21.27 4.76 -7.51
N PRO A 325 -21.84 3.97 -6.58
CA PRO A 325 -21.14 2.85 -5.95
C PRO A 325 -20.86 1.73 -6.96
N ILE A 326 -19.99 0.79 -6.58
CA ILE A 326 -19.86 -0.51 -7.27
C ILE A 326 -21.20 -1.21 -7.19
N VAL A 327 -21.72 -1.71 -8.33
CA VAL A 327 -23.06 -2.31 -8.44
C VAL A 327 -23.03 -3.83 -8.35
N GLY A 328 -21.89 -4.47 -8.65
CA GLY A 328 -21.74 -5.91 -8.51
C GLY A 328 -21.74 -6.35 -7.04
N THR A 329 -22.42 -7.47 -6.78
CA THR A 329 -22.49 -8.03 -5.43
C THR A 329 -21.17 -8.72 -5.07
N TRP A 330 -20.62 -8.35 -3.92
CA TRP A 330 -19.42 -9.02 -3.39
C TRP A 330 -19.79 -10.39 -2.82
N PRO A 331 -19.09 -11.46 -3.21
CA PRO A 331 -19.37 -12.79 -2.68
C PRO A 331 -19.01 -12.89 -1.20
N ASP A 332 -19.79 -13.67 -0.46
CA ASP A 332 -19.40 -14.11 0.87
C ASP A 332 -18.22 -15.12 0.74
N LEU A 333 -17.09 -14.79 1.38
CA LEU A 333 -15.87 -15.60 1.32
C LEU A 333 -15.81 -16.63 2.45
N ASN A 334 -16.91 -17.34 2.70
CA ASN A 334 -16.90 -18.54 3.53
C ASN A 334 -16.20 -19.69 2.78
N PHE A 335 -14.86 -19.75 2.94
CA PHE A 335 -14.10 -20.87 2.40
C PHE A 335 -14.19 -22.07 3.35
N ASP A 336 -14.37 -23.27 2.81
CA ASP A 336 -14.20 -24.55 3.52
C ASP A 336 -12.71 -24.90 3.76
N LEU A 337 -11.88 -23.86 3.88
CA LEU A 337 -10.43 -23.93 4.04
C LEU A 337 -10.00 -23.12 5.27
N SER A 338 -9.29 -23.76 6.18
CA SER A 338 -8.61 -23.06 7.28
C SER A 338 -7.54 -22.10 6.76
N PHE A 339 -7.06 -21.19 7.60
CA PHE A 339 -5.98 -20.28 7.22
C PHE A 339 -4.73 -21.02 6.74
N ALA A 340 -4.31 -22.08 7.44
CA ALA A 340 -3.15 -22.89 7.06
C ALA A 340 -3.34 -23.57 5.69
N GLN A 341 -4.53 -24.07 5.41
CA GLN A 341 -4.88 -24.67 4.12
C GLN A 341 -4.88 -23.65 2.99
N ARG A 342 -5.33 -22.42 3.24
CA ARG A 342 -5.25 -21.33 2.25
C ARG A 342 -3.81 -20.97 1.90
N VAL A 343 -2.94 -20.90 2.92
CA VAL A 343 -1.49 -20.69 2.72
C VAL A 343 -0.87 -21.84 1.94
N ASP A 344 -1.23 -23.10 2.24
CA ASP A 344 -0.73 -24.28 1.53
C ASP A 344 -1.16 -24.30 0.06
N LEU A 345 -2.42 -23.95 -0.22
CA LEU A 345 -2.95 -23.83 -1.58
C LEU A 345 -2.13 -22.82 -2.41
N GLN A 346 -1.87 -21.62 -1.88
CA GLN A 346 -1.08 -20.60 -2.55
C GLN A 346 0.36 -21.05 -2.79
N ARG A 347 1.00 -21.70 -1.80
CA ARG A 347 2.37 -22.23 -1.94
C ARG A 347 2.46 -23.28 -3.04
N ARG A 348 1.50 -24.19 -3.13
CA ARG A 348 1.49 -25.25 -4.14
C ARG A 348 1.28 -24.68 -5.54
N LEU A 349 0.33 -23.76 -5.71
CA LEU A 349 0.15 -23.06 -6.98
C LEU A 349 1.45 -22.37 -7.42
N SER A 350 2.11 -21.62 -6.52
CA SER A 350 3.36 -20.92 -6.84
C SER A 350 4.51 -21.89 -7.18
N ARG A 351 4.62 -23.05 -6.49
CA ARG A 351 5.61 -24.08 -6.83
C ARG A 351 5.41 -24.66 -8.22
N LEU A 352 4.16 -24.77 -8.65
CA LEU A 352 3.79 -25.22 -10.01
C LEU A 352 3.91 -24.12 -11.08
N GLY A 353 4.43 -22.94 -10.72
CA GLY A 353 4.63 -21.82 -11.64
C GLY A 353 3.42 -20.90 -11.80
N PHE A 354 2.35 -21.09 -11.01
CA PHE A 354 1.16 -20.24 -11.03
C PHE A 354 1.28 -19.18 -9.92
N GLU A 355 1.69 -17.97 -10.29
CA GLU A 355 2.01 -16.89 -9.37
C GLU A 355 0.77 -16.37 -8.61
N THR A 356 0.72 -16.56 -7.30
CA THR A 356 -0.39 -16.15 -6.43
C THR A 356 -0.22 -14.76 -5.81
N GLY A 357 0.96 -14.17 -5.95
CA GLY A 357 1.30 -12.89 -5.31
C GLY A 357 1.79 -13.01 -3.87
N GLY A 358 2.03 -14.24 -3.40
CA GLY A 358 2.46 -14.59 -2.05
C GLY A 358 1.57 -15.65 -1.41
N ALA A 359 2.07 -16.30 -0.37
CA ALA A 359 1.33 -17.34 0.37
C ALA A 359 0.95 -16.78 1.76
N ASP A 360 0.00 -15.86 1.77
CA ASP A 360 -0.45 -15.12 2.94
C ASP A 360 -1.82 -15.58 3.47
N GLY A 361 -2.39 -16.63 2.87
CA GLY A 361 -3.71 -17.18 3.21
C GLY A 361 -4.89 -16.31 2.77
N ARG A 362 -4.66 -15.30 1.94
CA ARG A 362 -5.68 -14.40 1.42
C ARG A 362 -5.81 -14.55 -0.08
N PHE A 363 -7.03 -14.70 -0.53
CA PHE A 363 -7.31 -14.89 -1.93
C PHE A 363 -7.70 -13.55 -2.55
N GLY A 364 -6.72 -12.93 -3.21
CA GLY A 364 -6.91 -11.74 -4.04
C GLY A 364 -6.86 -12.07 -5.52
N ALA A 365 -6.96 -11.07 -6.38
CA ALA A 365 -7.02 -11.22 -7.84
C ALA A 365 -5.96 -12.18 -8.40
N ARG A 366 -4.70 -12.09 -7.94
CA ARG A 366 -3.63 -12.99 -8.40
C ARG A 366 -3.88 -14.45 -8.04
N THR A 367 -4.42 -14.72 -6.85
CA THR A 367 -4.73 -16.10 -6.43
C THR A 367 -5.84 -16.68 -7.31
N TYR A 368 -6.90 -15.92 -7.59
CA TYR A 368 -7.96 -16.38 -8.49
C TYR A 368 -7.46 -16.58 -9.93
N GLU A 369 -6.61 -15.70 -10.44
CA GLU A 369 -5.93 -15.85 -11.73
C GLU A 369 -5.07 -17.13 -11.77
N ALA A 370 -4.30 -17.40 -10.71
CA ALA A 370 -3.47 -18.60 -10.59
C ALA A 370 -4.32 -19.88 -10.55
N ILE A 371 -5.45 -19.87 -9.82
CA ILE A 371 -6.40 -21.00 -9.79
C ILE A 371 -6.96 -21.28 -11.18
N ILE A 372 -7.44 -20.27 -11.90
CA ILE A 372 -7.97 -20.41 -13.26
C ILE A 372 -6.90 -20.95 -14.22
N ALA A 373 -5.67 -20.42 -14.13
CA ALA A 373 -4.56 -20.88 -14.95
C ALA A 373 -4.20 -22.34 -14.68
N TYR A 374 -4.15 -22.76 -13.40
CA TYR A 374 -3.95 -24.15 -13.01
C TYR A 374 -5.10 -25.06 -13.51
N GLN A 375 -6.34 -24.66 -13.27
CA GLN A 375 -7.51 -25.43 -13.74
C GLN A 375 -7.46 -25.66 -15.25
N LYS A 376 -7.09 -24.61 -16.01
CA LYS A 376 -6.91 -24.72 -17.46
C LYS A 376 -5.81 -25.72 -17.83
N SER A 377 -4.67 -25.70 -17.17
CA SER A 377 -3.52 -26.57 -17.47
C SER A 377 -3.80 -28.04 -17.25
N VAL A 378 -4.75 -28.37 -16.34
CA VAL A 378 -5.11 -29.75 -16.00
C VAL A 378 -6.51 -30.17 -16.45
N GLY A 379 -7.17 -29.37 -17.32
CA GLY A 379 -8.47 -29.68 -17.93
C GLY A 379 -9.65 -29.66 -16.95
N LEU A 380 -9.56 -28.89 -15.86
CA LEU A 380 -10.67 -28.71 -14.90
C LEU A 380 -11.64 -27.61 -15.36
N PRO A 381 -12.90 -27.61 -14.88
CA PRO A 381 -13.80 -26.48 -15.04
C PRO A 381 -13.14 -25.18 -14.52
N LEU A 382 -13.20 -24.11 -15.31
CA LEU A 382 -12.62 -22.83 -14.97
C LEU A 382 -13.56 -22.02 -14.06
N ASP A 383 -13.80 -22.51 -12.84
CA ASP A 383 -14.66 -21.82 -11.85
C ASP A 383 -13.87 -20.79 -11.01
N GLY A 384 -12.53 -20.92 -10.98
CA GLY A 384 -11.66 -20.04 -10.22
C GLY A 384 -11.85 -20.17 -8.70
N LYS A 385 -12.60 -21.16 -8.22
CA LYS A 385 -12.97 -21.29 -6.80
C LYS A 385 -11.89 -22.02 -5.99
N PRO A 386 -11.37 -21.41 -4.93
CA PRO A 386 -10.57 -22.11 -3.95
C PRO A 386 -11.45 -23.06 -3.15
N SER A 387 -11.05 -24.32 -3.00
CA SER A 387 -11.80 -25.35 -2.28
C SER A 387 -10.88 -26.41 -1.69
N ALA A 388 -11.39 -27.17 -0.70
CA ALA A 388 -10.67 -28.32 -0.15
C ALA A 388 -10.33 -29.34 -1.25
N LYS A 389 -11.26 -29.61 -2.18
CA LYS A 389 -11.04 -30.52 -3.32
C LYS A 389 -9.91 -30.04 -4.25
N LEU A 390 -9.81 -28.74 -4.49
CA LEU A 390 -8.70 -28.18 -5.27
C LEU A 390 -7.37 -28.36 -4.54
N LEU A 391 -7.36 -28.14 -3.21
CA LEU A 391 -6.16 -28.34 -2.39
C LEU A 391 -5.70 -29.80 -2.40
N GLU A 392 -6.60 -30.78 -2.21
CA GLU A 392 -6.31 -32.20 -2.28
C GLU A 392 -5.65 -32.58 -3.62
N ARG A 393 -6.18 -32.04 -4.73
CA ARG A 393 -5.60 -32.27 -6.06
C ARG A 393 -4.19 -31.67 -6.20
N LEU A 394 -3.97 -30.47 -5.65
CA LEU A 394 -2.65 -29.86 -5.62
C LEU A 394 -1.67 -30.62 -4.70
N GLN A 395 -2.16 -31.30 -3.67
CA GLN A 395 -1.37 -32.16 -2.80
C GLN A 395 -0.95 -33.46 -3.51
N SER A 396 -1.81 -33.98 -4.37
CA SER A 396 -1.53 -35.20 -5.15
C SER A 396 -0.63 -34.94 -6.37
N ALA A 397 -0.50 -33.70 -6.82
CA ALA A 397 0.29 -33.33 -8.01
C ALA A 397 1.73 -32.91 -7.69
N GLY A 398 2.11 -32.79 -6.43
CA GLY A 398 3.44 -32.37 -5.94
C GLY A 398 3.91 -33.19 -4.80
#